data_a5b7e5c6009da18b31107acbc8963cf4
#
_entry.id   a5b7e5c6009da18b31107acbc8963cf4
#
_cell.length_a   1.000
_cell.length_b   1.000
_cell.length_c   1.000
_cell.angle_alpha   90.00
_cell.angle_beta   90.00
_cell.angle_gamma   90.00
#
_symmetry.space_group_name_H-M   'P 1'
#
loop_
_entity.id
_entity.type
_entity.pdbx_description
1 polymer ?
#
loop_
_entity_poly.entity_id
_entity_poly.type
_entity_poly.pdbx_seq_one_letter_code
_entity_poly.pdbx_strand_id
1 'polypeptide(L)'
;MRKLLVAIFLALAVQTAWAIDIGTAKDQGLVGESNTGYLAAVRMPASAEVRALIASVNAKRKAKFESTAKKTNTTTRQISYRFYELAVQRTKAGNYYQAANGSWKKK
;
A
#
# COMPACT_ATOMS: atom_id res chain seq x y z
N MET A 1 -36.13 -3.76 -23.61
CA MET A 1 -35.74 -2.82 -22.57
C MET A 1 -35.24 -3.47 -21.32
N ARG A 2 -35.95 -4.47 -20.75
CA ARG A 2 -35.53 -5.14 -19.53
C ARG A 2 -34.19 -5.88 -19.68
N LYS A 3 -33.93 -6.48 -20.86
CA LYS A 3 -32.69 -7.22 -21.13
C LYS A 3 -31.46 -6.30 -21.16
N LEU A 4 -31.61 -5.06 -21.62
CA LEU A 4 -30.52 -4.08 -21.64
C LEU A 4 -30.09 -3.66 -20.23
N LEU A 5 -31.05 -3.47 -19.32
CA LEU A 5 -30.78 -3.10 -17.94
C LEU A 5 -29.99 -4.20 -17.21
N VAL A 6 -30.31 -5.45 -17.46
CA VAL A 6 -29.61 -6.60 -16.86
C VAL A 6 -28.16 -6.65 -17.35
N ALA A 7 -27.94 -6.44 -18.64
CA ALA A 7 -26.59 -6.45 -19.22
C ALA A 7 -25.70 -5.34 -18.63
N ILE A 8 -26.23 -4.13 -18.44
CA ILE A 8 -25.50 -3.02 -17.82
C ILE A 8 -25.12 -3.34 -16.39
N PHE A 9 -26.03 -3.96 -15.64
CA PHE A 9 -25.79 -4.34 -14.25
C PHE A 9 -24.66 -5.35 -14.13
N LEU A 10 -24.61 -6.34 -15.02
CA LEU A 10 -23.55 -7.37 -15.03
C LEU A 10 -22.16 -6.75 -15.33
N ALA A 11 -22.11 -5.79 -16.25
CA ALA A 11 -20.86 -5.10 -16.57
C ALA A 11 -20.29 -4.34 -15.37
N LEU A 12 -21.13 -3.68 -14.58
CA LEU A 12 -20.72 -2.98 -13.37
C LEU A 12 -20.20 -3.95 -12.32
N ALA A 13 -20.84 -5.10 -12.14
CA ALA A 13 -20.43 -6.11 -11.17
C ALA A 13 -19.03 -6.67 -11.50
N VAL A 14 -18.72 -6.87 -12.79
CA VAL A 14 -17.42 -7.37 -13.24
C VAL A 14 -16.30 -6.37 -12.93
N GLN A 15 -16.55 -5.08 -13.06
CA GLN A 15 -15.53 -4.04 -12.84
C GLN A 15 -15.05 -3.95 -11.39
N THR A 16 -15.82 -4.39 -10.41
CA THR A 16 -15.45 -4.32 -9.00
C THR A 16 -14.59 -5.50 -8.53
N ALA A 17 -14.37 -6.51 -9.38
CA ALA A 17 -13.73 -7.76 -8.99
C ALA A 17 -12.20 -7.75 -9.11
N TRP A 18 -11.57 -6.66 -9.52
CA TRP A 18 -10.17 -6.66 -9.96
C TRP A 18 -9.20 -5.85 -9.09
N ALA A 19 -9.60 -5.47 -7.88
CA ALA A 19 -8.71 -4.75 -6.97
C ALA A 19 -7.64 -5.71 -6.43
N ILE A 20 -6.36 -5.35 -6.61
CA ILE A 20 -5.26 -6.10 -6.01
C ILE A 20 -5.12 -5.72 -4.54
N ASP A 21 -4.92 -6.70 -3.66
CA ASP A 21 -4.68 -6.42 -2.25
C ASP A 21 -3.19 -6.24 -1.95
N ILE A 22 -2.88 -5.66 -0.78
CA ILE A 22 -1.52 -5.34 -0.39
C ILE A 22 -0.64 -6.58 -0.25
N GLY A 23 -1.17 -7.67 0.31
CA GLY A 23 -0.43 -8.92 0.48
C GLY A 23 0.00 -9.51 -0.85
N THR A 24 -0.92 -9.60 -1.80
CA THR A 24 -0.65 -10.09 -3.15
C THR A 24 0.37 -9.20 -3.85
N ALA A 25 0.21 -7.88 -3.78
CA ALA A 25 1.13 -6.95 -4.42
C ALA A 25 2.55 -7.06 -3.86
N LYS A 26 2.69 -7.24 -2.55
CA LYS A 26 3.99 -7.48 -1.90
C LYS A 26 4.60 -8.80 -2.35
N ASP A 27 3.81 -9.87 -2.35
CA ASP A 27 4.29 -11.20 -2.72
C ASP A 27 4.74 -11.26 -4.18
N GLN A 28 4.13 -10.47 -5.04
CA GLN A 28 4.52 -10.36 -6.45
C GLN A 28 5.70 -9.40 -6.67
N GLY A 29 6.19 -8.76 -5.63
CA GLY A 29 7.32 -7.83 -5.73
C GLY A 29 6.99 -6.51 -6.42
N LEU A 30 5.72 -6.14 -6.45
CA LEU A 30 5.26 -4.89 -7.07
C LEU A 30 5.40 -3.69 -6.14
N VAL A 31 5.21 -3.91 -4.85
CA VAL A 31 5.28 -2.87 -3.81
C VAL A 31 6.10 -3.37 -2.63
N GLY A 32 6.56 -2.44 -1.81
CA GLY A 32 7.27 -2.75 -0.59
C GLY A 32 7.16 -1.63 0.42
N GLU A 33 7.69 -1.89 1.61
CA GLU A 33 7.72 -0.90 2.69
C GLU A 33 8.85 0.09 2.45
N SER A 34 8.50 1.37 2.24
CA SER A 34 9.52 2.39 2.01
C SER A 34 10.08 2.94 3.32
N ASN A 35 11.25 3.56 3.23
CA ASN A 35 11.94 4.13 4.40
C ASN A 35 11.24 5.37 5.00
N THR A 36 10.12 5.78 4.41
CA THR A 36 9.30 6.87 4.94
C THR A 36 8.17 6.39 5.85
N GLY A 37 7.96 5.07 5.95
CA GLY A 37 6.82 4.50 6.64
C GLY A 37 5.60 4.30 5.76
N TYR A 38 5.70 4.62 4.47
CA TYR A 38 4.62 4.45 3.51
C TYR A 38 4.92 3.32 2.55
N LEU A 39 3.87 2.85 1.88
CA LEU A 39 4.00 1.85 0.82
C LEU A 39 4.49 2.53 -0.45
N ALA A 40 5.36 1.88 -1.20
CA ALA A 40 5.87 2.43 -2.45
C ALA A 40 6.00 1.33 -3.51
N ALA A 41 6.05 1.74 -4.78
CA ALA A 41 6.28 0.83 -5.88
C ALA A 41 7.75 0.41 -5.90
N VAL A 42 7.99 -0.91 -6.02
CA VAL A 42 9.33 -1.46 -6.21
C VAL A 42 9.67 -1.49 -7.70
N ARG A 43 8.70 -1.85 -8.51
CA ARG A 43 8.86 -1.92 -9.98
C ARG A 43 8.22 -0.72 -10.64
N MET A 44 8.98 -0.11 -11.52
CA MET A 44 8.52 1.07 -12.27
C MET A 44 8.53 0.77 -13.77
N PRO A 45 7.55 1.28 -14.53
CA PRO A 45 6.42 2.08 -14.08
C PRO A 45 5.36 1.22 -13.38
N ALA A 46 4.71 1.80 -12.37
CA ALA A 46 3.64 1.13 -11.67
C ALA A 46 2.34 1.16 -12.49
N SER A 47 1.58 0.07 -12.47
CA SER A 47 0.27 0.00 -13.10
C SER A 47 -0.74 0.93 -12.40
N ALA A 48 -1.85 1.23 -13.06
CA ALA A 48 -2.93 2.00 -12.46
C ALA A 48 -3.47 1.35 -11.20
N GLU A 49 -3.60 0.02 -11.19
CA GLU A 49 -4.05 -0.74 -10.01
C GLU A 49 -3.08 -0.61 -8.84
N VAL A 50 -1.79 -0.72 -9.11
CA VAL A 50 -0.75 -0.58 -8.08
C VAL A 50 -0.73 0.84 -7.52
N ARG A 51 -0.83 1.85 -8.38
CA ARG A 51 -0.89 3.24 -7.93
C ARG A 51 -2.11 3.50 -7.05
N ALA A 52 -3.27 2.96 -7.41
CA ALA A 52 -4.50 3.09 -6.62
C ALA A 52 -4.35 2.41 -5.25
N LEU A 53 -3.75 1.22 -5.22
CA LEU A 53 -3.47 0.52 -3.97
C LEU A 53 -2.56 1.36 -3.06
N ILE A 54 -1.46 1.88 -3.60
CA ILE A 54 -0.51 2.70 -2.85
C ILE A 54 -1.22 3.93 -2.27
N ALA A 55 -2.01 4.63 -3.08
CA ALA A 55 -2.74 5.81 -2.63
C ALA A 55 -3.70 5.48 -1.49
N SER A 56 -4.45 4.39 -1.62
CA SER A 56 -5.43 3.97 -0.62
C SER A 56 -4.76 3.58 0.71
N VAL A 57 -3.71 2.77 0.64
CA VAL A 57 -2.96 2.33 1.83
C VAL A 57 -2.33 3.53 2.53
N ASN A 58 -1.70 4.42 1.77
CA ASN A 58 -0.99 5.56 2.34
C ASN A 58 -1.93 6.61 2.93
N ALA A 59 -3.13 6.79 2.38
CA ALA A 59 -4.13 7.65 2.98
C ALA A 59 -4.53 7.16 4.37
N LYS A 60 -4.74 5.86 4.52
CA LYS A 60 -5.07 5.24 5.81
C LYS A 60 -3.92 5.34 6.80
N ARG A 61 -2.69 5.09 6.34
CA ARG A 61 -1.50 5.22 7.19
C ARG A 61 -1.30 6.65 7.66
N LYS A 62 -1.45 7.62 6.77
CA LYS A 62 -1.31 9.04 7.13
C LYS A 62 -2.29 9.43 8.23
N ALA A 63 -3.56 9.05 8.08
CA ALA A 63 -4.58 9.33 9.09
C ALA A 63 -4.23 8.69 10.43
N LYS A 64 -3.75 7.44 10.41
CA LYS A 64 -3.33 6.73 11.61
C LYS A 64 -2.12 7.36 12.27
N PHE A 65 -1.12 7.76 11.49
CA PHE A 65 0.08 8.42 12.01
C PHE A 65 -0.27 9.75 12.66
N GLU A 66 -1.13 10.56 12.03
CA GLU A 66 -1.59 11.83 12.58
C GLU A 66 -2.33 11.65 13.90
N SER A 67 -3.25 10.68 13.96
CA SER A 67 -4.01 10.36 15.16
C SER A 67 -3.09 9.90 16.29
N THR A 68 -2.16 9.00 16.00
CA THR A 68 -1.22 8.47 17.00
C THR A 68 -0.28 9.56 17.51
N ALA A 69 0.19 10.43 16.63
CA ALA A 69 1.06 11.54 17.00
C ALA A 69 0.39 12.46 18.01
N LYS A 70 -0.88 12.78 17.78
CA LYS A 70 -1.66 13.60 18.72
C LYS A 70 -1.81 12.91 20.08
N LYS A 71 -2.13 11.63 20.09
CA LYS A 71 -2.35 10.88 21.34
C LYS A 71 -1.08 10.73 22.16
N THR A 72 0.06 10.65 21.51
CA THR A 72 1.34 10.43 22.19
C THR A 72 2.17 11.69 22.35
N ASN A 73 1.63 12.83 21.93
CA ASN A 73 2.33 14.13 21.97
C ASN A 73 3.68 14.07 21.27
N THR A 74 3.68 13.45 20.07
CA THR A 74 4.85 13.34 19.22
C THR A 74 4.53 13.90 17.85
N THR A 75 5.49 13.83 16.91
CA THR A 75 5.28 14.27 15.54
C THR A 75 4.88 13.12 14.64
N THR A 76 4.18 13.43 13.56
CA THR A 76 3.83 12.44 12.52
C THR A 76 5.08 11.78 11.97
N ARG A 77 6.16 12.53 11.81
CA ARG A 77 7.44 12.02 11.32
C ARG A 77 8.03 10.96 12.25
N GLN A 78 7.99 11.19 13.56
CA GLN A 78 8.45 10.20 14.55
C GLN A 78 7.62 8.93 14.50
N ILE A 79 6.30 9.07 14.36
CA ILE A 79 5.41 7.90 14.25
C ILE A 79 5.68 7.13 12.96
N SER A 80 5.82 7.81 11.82
CA SER A 80 6.08 7.14 10.54
C SER A 80 7.43 6.42 10.53
N TYR A 81 8.44 6.99 11.16
CA TYR A 81 9.74 6.34 11.29
C TYR A 81 9.67 5.08 12.15
N ARG A 82 8.97 5.17 13.27
CA ARG A 82 8.75 4.00 14.15
C ARG A 82 7.99 2.90 13.42
N PHE A 83 6.99 3.30 12.64
CA PHE A 83 6.26 2.34 11.80
C PHE A 83 7.17 1.67 10.79
N TYR A 84 8.05 2.42 10.16
CA TYR A 84 9.04 1.87 9.22
C TYR A 84 9.89 0.78 9.88
N GLU A 85 10.44 1.03 11.05
CA GLU A 85 11.23 0.03 11.76
C GLU A 85 10.44 -1.26 12.00
N LEU A 86 9.19 -1.14 12.44
CA LEU A 86 8.34 -2.29 12.67
C LEU A 86 7.96 -3.00 11.36
N ALA A 87 7.69 -2.25 10.30
CA ALA A 87 7.33 -2.80 9.01
C ALA A 87 8.47 -3.63 8.42
N VAL A 88 9.72 -3.18 8.56
CA VAL A 88 10.89 -3.94 8.13
C VAL A 88 10.98 -5.27 8.89
N GLN A 89 10.78 -5.24 10.19
CA GLN A 89 10.79 -6.46 11.00
C GLN A 89 9.72 -7.46 10.58
N ARG A 90 8.54 -6.96 10.21
CA ARG A 90 7.39 -7.78 9.82
C ARG A 90 7.36 -8.19 8.37
N THR A 91 8.25 -7.66 7.56
CA THR A 91 8.33 -8.03 6.14
C THR A 91 8.65 -9.51 6.02
N LYS A 92 7.87 -10.23 5.22
CA LYS A 92 8.05 -11.67 5.02
C LYS A 92 9.29 -11.94 4.17
N ALA A 93 9.90 -13.09 4.38
CA ALA A 93 10.97 -13.57 3.50
C ALA A 93 10.52 -13.56 2.05
N GLY A 94 11.34 -13.01 1.16
CA GLY A 94 11.03 -12.86 -0.26
C GLY A 94 10.35 -11.55 -0.63
N ASN A 95 9.84 -10.78 0.34
CA ASN A 95 9.22 -9.49 0.07
C ASN A 95 10.25 -8.36 0.20
N TYR A 96 9.92 -7.19 -0.33
CA TYR A 96 10.85 -6.07 -0.42
C TYR A 96 10.60 -5.04 0.67
N TYR A 97 11.69 -4.44 1.13
CA TYR A 97 11.68 -3.25 1.96
C TYR A 97 12.79 -2.31 1.49
N GLN A 98 12.65 -1.04 1.79
CA GLN A 98 13.64 -0.05 1.42
C GLN A 98 14.59 0.17 2.60
N ALA A 99 15.90 0.06 2.35
CA ALA A 99 16.91 0.37 3.36
C ALA A 99 16.95 1.87 3.64
N ALA A 100 17.58 2.26 4.74
CA ALA A 100 17.70 3.66 5.12
C ALA A 100 18.36 4.51 4.03
N ASN A 101 19.29 3.93 3.26
CA ASN A 101 19.99 4.63 2.18
C ASN A 101 19.16 4.73 0.89
N GLY A 102 17.93 4.22 0.87
CA GLY A 102 17.02 4.31 -0.26
C GLY A 102 17.03 3.11 -1.20
N SER A 103 17.94 2.16 -1.03
CA SER A 103 17.96 0.96 -1.91
C SER A 103 16.90 -0.05 -1.49
N TRP A 104 16.27 -0.68 -2.49
CA TRP A 104 15.32 -1.75 -2.24
C TRP A 104 16.08 -3.06 -1.95
N LYS A 105 15.63 -3.76 -0.93
CA LYS A 105 16.21 -5.04 -0.51
C LYS A 105 15.15 -6.10 -0.43
N LYS A 106 15.48 -7.29 -0.87
CA LYS A 106 14.63 -8.48 -0.73
C LYS A 106 14.99 -9.17 0.58
N LYS A 107 14.00 -9.43 1.41
CA LYS A 107 14.22 -10.04 2.71
C LYS A 107 14.46 -11.56 2.66
#